data_81f3cf13c1bf354687b8037924f919cd
#
_entry.id   81f3cf13c1bf354687b8037924f919cd
#
_cell.length_a   1.000
_cell.length_b   1.000
_cell.length_c   1.000
_cell.angle_alpha   90.00
_cell.angle_beta   90.00
_cell.angle_gamma   90.00
#
_symmetry.space_group_name_H-M   'P 1'
#
loop_
_entity.id
_entity.type
_entity.pdbx_description
1 polymer ?
#
loop_
_entity_poly.entity_id
_entity_poly.type
_entity_poly.pdbx_seq_one_letter_code
_entity_poly.pdbx_strand_id
1 'polypeptide(L)'
;LFLRFGEREYLDRLTLDPDRFYDLADVAPVFPSSSQPSRPAVERLYRGLLSHYEAVVSIHVAGALSGTVETARAAAAAFPSSRVRVVDSRHLSGSLGLLVLRAADYLEAPATQALGLEAALDGLVEGLDTWSGKAENLVSVRSLRFMVRGGRVSPLGGVLAKVLNLKPIVSVDRTGKSRLYGA
;
A
#
# COMPACT_ATOMS: atom_id res chain seq x y z
N LEU A 1 -8.40 -2.70 5.68
CA LEU A 1 -7.94 -1.63 6.56
C LEU A 1 -9.04 -1.34 7.58
N PHE A 2 -8.67 -1.09 8.83
CA PHE A 2 -9.62 -0.61 9.84
C PHE A 2 -9.40 0.89 10.03
N LEU A 3 -10.50 1.62 10.15
CA LEU A 3 -10.53 3.06 10.45
C LEU A 3 -11.22 3.26 11.78
N ARG A 4 -10.59 4.02 12.69
CA ARG A 4 -11.10 4.24 14.03
C ARG A 4 -11.35 5.73 14.29
N PHE A 5 -12.54 6.05 14.76
CA PHE A 5 -12.96 7.36 15.26
C PHE A 5 -13.35 7.25 16.74
N GLY A 6 -12.44 7.61 17.62
CA GLY A 6 -12.62 7.36 19.06
C GLY A 6 -12.76 5.86 19.35
N GLU A 7 -13.91 5.45 19.90
CA GLU A 7 -14.21 4.04 20.19
C GLU A 7 -14.86 3.28 19.03
N ARG A 8 -15.28 3.98 17.97
CA ARG A 8 -15.94 3.36 16.82
C ARG A 8 -14.90 2.91 15.81
N GLU A 9 -15.06 1.67 15.35
CA GLU A 9 -14.22 1.06 14.32
C GLU A 9 -15.02 0.71 13.07
N TYR A 10 -14.43 0.95 11.92
CA TYR A 10 -15.04 0.73 10.61
C TYR A 10 -14.09 -0.04 9.69
N LEU A 11 -14.65 -0.83 8.79
CA LEU A 11 -13.94 -1.44 7.68
C LEU A 11 -13.96 -0.47 6.50
N ASP A 12 -12.77 -0.08 6.06
CA ASP A 12 -12.58 0.81 4.90
C ASP A 12 -13.34 0.27 3.69
N ARG A 13 -14.17 1.12 3.07
CA ARG A 13 -15.01 0.86 1.90
C ARG A 13 -16.07 -0.25 2.06
N LEU A 14 -16.15 -0.89 3.21
CA LEU A 14 -17.19 -1.91 3.50
C LEU A 14 -18.26 -1.38 4.46
N THR A 15 -17.85 -0.75 5.55
CA THR A 15 -18.77 -0.16 6.54
C THR A 15 -18.62 1.35 6.67
N LEU A 16 -17.69 1.94 5.92
CA LEU A 16 -17.46 3.36 5.83
C LEU A 16 -17.02 3.71 4.40
N ASP A 17 -17.86 4.43 3.68
CA ASP A 17 -17.53 4.99 2.36
C ASP A 17 -16.68 6.28 2.51
N PRO A 18 -16.00 6.73 1.44
CA PRO A 18 -15.13 7.90 1.48
C PRO A 18 -15.83 9.19 1.88
N ASP A 19 -17.05 9.45 1.40
CA ASP A 19 -17.76 10.70 1.67
C ASP A 19 -18.10 10.78 3.15
N ARG A 20 -18.67 9.74 3.70
CA ARG A 20 -18.96 9.64 5.13
C ARG A 20 -17.70 9.67 6.00
N PHE A 21 -16.56 9.17 5.49
CA PHE A 21 -15.28 9.32 6.19
C PHE A 21 -14.91 10.79 6.37
N TYR A 22 -15.02 11.60 5.31
CA TYR A 22 -14.70 13.03 5.38
C TYR A 22 -15.66 13.78 6.29
N ASP A 23 -16.96 13.52 6.19
CA ASP A 23 -17.96 14.12 7.10
C ASP A 23 -17.64 13.83 8.58
N LEU A 24 -17.30 12.58 8.88
CA LEU A 24 -16.90 12.21 10.26
C LEU A 24 -15.57 12.84 10.67
N ALA A 25 -14.60 12.92 9.76
CA ALA A 25 -13.28 13.48 10.05
C ALA A 25 -13.33 14.98 10.34
N ASP A 26 -14.25 15.71 9.72
CA ASP A 26 -14.42 17.15 9.91
C ASP A 26 -15.02 17.50 11.29
N VAL A 27 -15.87 16.63 11.81
CA VAL A 27 -16.56 16.86 13.09
C VAL A 27 -15.99 16.05 14.26
N ALA A 28 -15.09 15.12 14.01
CA ALA A 28 -14.54 14.24 15.03
C ALA A 28 -13.69 15.00 16.06
N PRO A 29 -13.97 14.87 17.36
CA PRO A 29 -13.15 15.50 18.40
C PRO A 29 -11.75 14.90 18.50
N VAL A 30 -11.60 13.63 18.04
CA VAL A 30 -10.33 12.90 18.01
C VAL A 30 -9.97 12.58 16.58
N PHE A 31 -8.72 12.82 16.22
CA PHE A 31 -8.19 12.52 14.88
C PHE A 31 -8.33 11.03 14.55
N PRO A 32 -8.88 10.66 13.40
CA PRO A 32 -9.04 9.26 13.02
C PRO A 32 -7.68 8.57 12.87
N SER A 33 -7.64 7.32 13.28
CA SER A 33 -6.49 6.44 13.08
C SER A 33 -6.84 5.27 12.17
N SER A 34 -5.82 4.65 11.60
CA SER A 34 -5.98 3.44 10.79
C SER A 34 -5.08 2.33 11.33
N SER A 35 -5.52 1.09 11.20
CA SER A 35 -4.72 -0.08 11.52
C SER A 35 -4.69 -1.04 10.35
N GLN A 36 -3.56 -1.76 10.23
CA GLN A 36 -3.39 -2.83 9.26
C GLN A 36 -4.31 -4.02 9.59
N PRO A 37 -4.61 -4.91 8.61
CA PRO A 37 -5.35 -6.13 8.88
C PRO A 37 -4.58 -7.05 9.83
N SER A 38 -5.30 -7.87 10.58
CA SER A 38 -4.66 -8.89 11.42
C SER A 38 -4.12 -10.04 10.58
N ARG A 39 -3.05 -10.69 11.05
CA ARG A 39 -2.49 -11.88 10.41
C ARG A 39 -3.55 -12.96 10.13
N PRO A 40 -4.44 -13.35 11.06
CA PRO A 40 -5.48 -14.35 10.78
C PRO A 40 -6.44 -13.92 9.67
N ALA A 41 -6.71 -12.61 9.53
CA ALA A 41 -7.57 -12.10 8.44
C ALA A 41 -6.91 -12.28 7.07
N VAL A 42 -5.60 -12.01 6.97
CA VAL A 42 -4.83 -12.21 5.73
C VAL A 42 -4.67 -13.70 5.42
N GLU A 43 -4.43 -14.55 6.41
CA GLU A 43 -4.37 -16.02 6.22
C GLU A 43 -5.69 -16.57 5.68
N ARG A 44 -6.84 -16.11 6.21
CA ARG A 44 -8.15 -16.51 5.68
C ARG A 44 -8.34 -16.09 4.23
N LEU A 45 -7.91 -14.87 3.89
CA LEU A 45 -7.96 -14.37 2.51
C LEU A 45 -7.11 -15.25 1.57
N TYR A 46 -5.85 -15.51 1.91
CA TYR A 46 -4.98 -16.37 1.11
C TYR A 46 -5.54 -17.78 0.95
N ARG A 47 -6.07 -18.37 2.02
CA ARG A 47 -6.72 -19.69 1.96
C ARG A 47 -7.93 -19.69 1.01
N GLY A 48 -8.77 -18.67 1.08
CA GLY A 48 -9.91 -18.52 0.17
C GLY A 48 -9.47 -18.33 -1.28
N LEU A 49 -8.44 -17.52 -1.54
CA LEU A 49 -7.92 -17.35 -2.90
C LEU A 49 -7.30 -18.64 -3.44
N LEU A 50 -6.51 -19.34 -2.63
CA LEU A 50 -5.86 -20.59 -3.02
C LEU A 50 -6.80 -21.78 -3.20
N SER A 51 -8.08 -21.66 -2.83
CA SER A 51 -9.09 -22.66 -3.20
C SER A 51 -9.61 -22.48 -4.63
N HIS A 52 -9.33 -21.36 -5.28
CA HIS A 52 -9.77 -21.04 -6.64
C HIS A 52 -8.60 -20.80 -7.62
N TYR A 53 -7.43 -20.43 -7.10
CA TYR A 53 -6.26 -20.08 -7.89
C TYR A 53 -5.05 -20.93 -7.50
N GLU A 54 -4.18 -21.21 -8.44
CA GLU A 54 -2.96 -21.98 -8.20
C GLU A 54 -1.96 -21.24 -7.30
N ALA A 55 -1.88 -19.91 -7.47
CA ALA A 55 -1.00 -19.07 -6.67
C ALA A 55 -1.58 -17.66 -6.46
N VAL A 56 -0.98 -16.93 -5.52
CA VAL A 56 -1.31 -15.55 -5.17
C VAL A 56 -0.04 -14.72 -5.14
N VAL A 57 -0.03 -13.61 -5.86
CA VAL A 57 0.98 -12.55 -5.71
C VAL A 57 0.35 -11.37 -4.99
N SER A 58 0.80 -11.11 -3.78
CA SER A 58 0.26 -10.10 -2.87
C SER A 58 1.16 -8.87 -2.88
N ILE A 59 0.74 -7.83 -3.62
CA ILE A 59 1.52 -6.59 -3.81
C ILE A 59 0.99 -5.54 -2.84
N HIS A 60 1.86 -4.99 -2.00
CA HIS A 60 1.48 -4.11 -0.90
C HIS A 60 2.06 -2.70 -1.02
N VAL A 61 1.39 -1.76 -0.35
CA VAL A 61 1.92 -0.43 -0.08
C VAL A 61 3.28 -0.52 0.62
N ALA A 62 4.14 0.47 0.37
CA ALA A 62 5.49 0.57 0.93
C ALA A 62 5.54 0.19 2.41
N GLY A 63 6.41 -0.76 2.75
CA GLY A 63 6.63 -1.21 4.13
C GLY A 63 7.11 -0.08 5.05
N ALA A 64 7.81 0.90 4.50
CA ALA A 64 8.22 2.10 5.23
C ALA A 64 7.04 3.00 5.68
N LEU A 65 5.85 2.84 5.07
CA LEU A 65 4.64 3.62 5.39
C LEU A 65 3.58 2.81 6.13
N SER A 66 3.64 1.48 6.04
CA SER A 66 2.61 0.60 6.63
C SER A 66 3.17 -0.78 6.96
N GLY A 67 2.89 -1.29 8.13
CA GLY A 67 3.22 -2.67 8.52
C GLY A 67 2.42 -3.76 7.80
N THR A 68 1.55 -3.41 6.83
CA THR A 68 0.69 -4.38 6.12
C THR A 68 1.49 -5.44 5.39
N VAL A 69 2.60 -5.08 4.74
CA VAL A 69 3.46 -6.03 4.03
C VAL A 69 4.08 -7.06 4.99
N GLU A 70 4.48 -6.64 6.20
CA GLU A 70 5.03 -7.56 7.20
C GLU A 70 3.95 -8.51 7.74
N THR A 71 2.72 -8.00 7.94
CA THR A 71 1.57 -8.86 8.29
C THR A 71 1.30 -9.88 7.19
N ALA A 72 1.37 -9.45 5.92
CA ALA A 72 1.18 -10.33 4.77
C ALA A 72 2.28 -11.40 4.67
N ARG A 73 3.55 -11.04 4.90
CA ARG A 73 4.66 -11.99 4.96
C ARG A 73 4.49 -13.01 6.08
N ALA A 74 4.12 -12.54 7.29
CA ALA A 74 3.84 -13.42 8.42
C ALA A 74 2.67 -14.38 8.14
N ALA A 75 1.64 -13.92 7.41
CA ALA A 75 0.51 -14.76 7.00
C ALA A 75 0.92 -15.76 5.91
N ALA A 76 1.72 -15.32 4.93
CA ALA A 76 2.20 -16.16 3.83
C ALA A 76 3.06 -17.34 4.30
N ALA A 77 3.74 -17.20 5.45
CA ALA A 77 4.55 -18.27 6.05
C ALA A 77 3.73 -19.54 6.40
N ALA A 78 2.41 -19.46 6.45
CA ALA A 78 1.52 -20.62 6.63
C ALA A 78 1.26 -21.41 5.32
N PHE A 79 1.81 -20.97 4.18
CA PHE A 79 1.59 -21.56 2.86
C PHE A 79 2.92 -21.87 2.17
N PRO A 80 2.95 -22.80 1.20
CA PRO A 80 4.15 -23.03 0.39
C PRO A 80 4.58 -21.74 -0.34
N SER A 81 5.87 -21.45 -0.34
CA SER A 81 6.42 -20.28 -1.02
C SER A 81 6.17 -20.30 -2.55
N SER A 82 6.00 -21.48 -3.14
CA SER A 82 5.60 -21.64 -4.54
C SER A 82 4.17 -21.19 -4.83
N ARG A 83 3.33 -20.98 -3.79
CA ARG A 83 1.92 -20.61 -3.95
C ARG A 83 1.59 -19.19 -3.50
N VAL A 84 2.38 -18.58 -2.61
CA VAL A 84 2.17 -17.20 -2.14
C VAL A 84 3.46 -16.41 -2.22
N ARG A 85 3.46 -15.37 -3.04
CA ARG A 85 4.54 -14.39 -3.11
C ARG A 85 4.06 -13.06 -2.52
N VAL A 86 4.83 -12.46 -1.63
CA VAL A 86 4.51 -11.16 -1.02
C VAL A 86 5.55 -10.13 -1.44
N VAL A 87 5.10 -9.06 -2.07
CA VAL A 87 5.95 -8.01 -2.62
C VAL A 87 5.68 -6.69 -1.92
N ASP A 88 6.74 -6.07 -1.39
CA ASP A 88 6.73 -4.66 -1.01
C ASP A 88 6.95 -3.83 -2.28
N SER A 89 5.92 -3.12 -2.71
CA SER A 89 6.05 -2.28 -3.91
C SER A 89 6.98 -1.09 -3.71
N ARG A 90 7.24 -0.69 -2.48
CA ARG A 90 7.89 0.59 -2.10
C ARG A 90 7.14 1.82 -2.60
N HIS A 91 5.89 1.63 -3.01
CA HIS A 91 5.02 2.66 -3.56
C HIS A 91 3.68 2.73 -2.82
N LEU A 92 2.88 3.74 -3.19
CA LEU A 92 1.50 3.93 -2.73
C LEU A 92 0.65 4.50 -3.86
N SER A 93 -0.68 4.54 -3.66
CA SER A 93 -1.62 5.22 -4.57
C SER A 93 -1.46 4.82 -6.03
N GLY A 94 -1.37 5.79 -6.95
CA GLY A 94 -1.33 5.56 -8.40
C GLY A 94 -0.15 4.73 -8.86
N SER A 95 1.05 4.96 -8.34
CA SER A 95 2.23 4.17 -8.70
C SER A 95 2.11 2.69 -8.27
N LEU A 96 1.53 2.42 -7.09
CA LEU A 96 1.20 1.05 -6.68
C LEU A 96 0.18 0.43 -7.64
N GLY A 97 -0.87 1.18 -8.00
CA GLY A 97 -1.89 0.71 -8.95
C GLY A 97 -1.29 0.37 -10.32
N LEU A 98 -0.38 1.19 -10.83
CA LEU A 98 0.34 0.91 -12.10
C LEU A 98 1.19 -0.35 -12.01
N LEU A 99 1.85 -0.61 -10.88
CA LEU A 99 2.61 -1.85 -10.67
C LEU A 99 1.70 -3.09 -10.67
N VAL A 100 0.52 -2.99 -10.06
CA VAL A 100 -0.48 -4.08 -10.06
C VAL A 100 -0.99 -4.34 -11.49
N LEU A 101 -1.33 -3.30 -12.25
CA LEU A 101 -1.75 -3.44 -13.65
C LEU A 101 -0.62 -4.05 -14.50
N ARG A 102 0.61 -3.59 -14.32
CA ARG A 102 1.77 -4.14 -15.03
C ARG A 102 2.02 -5.61 -14.68
N ALA A 103 1.76 -6.00 -13.43
CA ALA A 103 1.84 -7.40 -13.00
C ALA A 103 0.79 -8.28 -13.72
N ALA A 104 -0.45 -7.77 -13.85
CA ALA A 104 -1.50 -8.45 -14.59
C ALA A 104 -1.13 -8.61 -16.06
N ASP A 105 -0.71 -7.53 -16.74
CA ASP A 105 -0.24 -7.57 -18.13
C ASP A 105 0.88 -8.58 -18.33
N TYR A 106 1.83 -8.65 -17.39
CA TYR A 106 2.92 -9.61 -17.46
C TYR A 106 2.43 -11.05 -17.39
N LEU A 107 1.49 -11.36 -16.49
CA LEU A 107 0.94 -12.72 -16.34
C LEU A 107 0.06 -13.11 -17.53
N GLU A 108 -0.61 -12.16 -18.18
CA GLU A 108 -1.44 -12.39 -19.36
C GLU A 108 -0.63 -12.52 -20.65
N ALA A 109 0.64 -12.10 -20.66
CA ALA A 109 1.48 -12.16 -21.84
C ALA A 109 1.69 -13.62 -22.30
N PRO A 110 1.54 -13.92 -23.62
CA PRO A 110 1.71 -15.29 -24.15
C PRO A 110 3.06 -15.92 -23.81
N ALA A 111 4.12 -15.12 -23.78
CA ALA A 111 5.46 -15.57 -23.40
C ALA A 111 5.52 -16.05 -21.95
N THR A 112 4.82 -15.36 -21.03
CA THR A 112 4.74 -15.76 -19.62
C THR A 112 3.85 -16.96 -19.42
N GLN A 113 2.72 -17.03 -20.13
CA GLN A 113 1.81 -18.19 -20.08
C GLN A 113 2.45 -19.49 -20.60
N ALA A 114 3.46 -19.38 -21.45
CA ALA A 114 4.26 -20.52 -21.90
C ALA A 114 5.26 -21.04 -20.84
N LEU A 115 5.47 -20.28 -19.75
CA LEU A 115 6.34 -20.68 -18.64
C LEU A 115 5.59 -21.59 -17.66
N GLY A 116 6.36 -22.39 -16.90
CA GLY A 116 5.80 -23.03 -15.70
C GLY A 116 5.49 -21.99 -14.62
N LEU A 117 4.54 -22.31 -13.73
CA LEU A 117 4.03 -21.41 -12.69
C LEU A 117 5.17 -20.76 -11.88
N GLU A 118 6.14 -21.53 -11.42
CA GLU A 118 7.24 -21.03 -10.58
C GLU A 118 8.09 -20.01 -11.33
N ALA A 119 8.47 -20.30 -12.58
CA ALA A 119 9.25 -19.39 -13.39
C ALA A 119 8.49 -18.09 -13.72
N ALA A 120 7.18 -18.18 -13.95
CA ALA A 120 6.33 -17.00 -14.16
C ALA A 120 6.25 -16.12 -12.90
N LEU A 121 6.13 -16.73 -11.72
CA LEU A 121 6.08 -16.00 -10.44
C LEU A 121 7.42 -15.34 -10.11
N ASP A 122 8.51 -16.04 -10.31
CA ASP A 122 9.85 -15.50 -10.03
C ASP A 122 10.17 -14.34 -10.98
N GLY A 123 9.90 -14.50 -12.28
CA GLY A 123 10.06 -13.42 -13.25
C GLY A 123 9.16 -12.21 -12.96
N LEU A 124 7.94 -12.44 -12.44
CA LEU A 124 7.08 -11.35 -12.01
C LEU A 124 7.66 -10.60 -10.80
N VAL A 125 8.19 -11.30 -9.79
CA VAL A 125 8.78 -10.67 -8.60
C VAL A 125 10.01 -9.83 -8.99
N GLU A 126 10.88 -10.34 -9.85
CA GLU A 126 12.02 -9.60 -10.40
C GLU A 126 11.57 -8.39 -11.25
N GLY A 127 10.54 -8.57 -12.05
CA GLY A 127 9.92 -7.51 -12.85
C GLY A 127 9.38 -6.40 -11.95
N LEU A 128 8.65 -6.74 -10.91
CA LEU A 128 8.10 -5.77 -9.95
C LEU A 128 9.20 -4.96 -9.25
N ASP A 129 10.33 -5.57 -8.89
CA ASP A 129 11.47 -4.86 -8.32
C ASP A 129 12.06 -3.84 -9.31
N THR A 130 12.25 -4.27 -10.56
CA THR A 130 12.76 -3.43 -11.65
C THR A 130 11.80 -2.27 -11.97
N TRP A 131 10.51 -2.54 -12.08
CA TRP A 131 9.49 -1.53 -12.44
C TRP A 131 9.28 -0.53 -11.30
N SER A 132 9.30 -1.01 -10.05
CA SER A 132 9.28 -0.14 -8.88
C SER A 132 10.40 0.90 -8.93
N GLY A 133 11.61 0.52 -9.32
CA GLY A 133 12.73 1.46 -9.46
C GLY A 133 12.54 2.54 -10.54
N LYS A 134 11.59 2.34 -11.47
CA LYS A 134 11.26 3.26 -12.58
C LYS A 134 9.96 4.04 -12.36
N ALA A 135 9.14 3.63 -11.40
CA ALA A 135 7.89 4.31 -11.09
C ALA A 135 8.15 5.54 -10.19
N GLU A 136 7.37 6.58 -10.39
CA GLU A 136 7.38 7.75 -9.54
C GLU A 136 5.95 8.15 -9.15
N ASN A 137 5.77 8.66 -7.95
CA ASN A 137 4.49 9.13 -7.44
C ASN A 137 4.66 10.54 -6.87
N LEU A 138 4.00 11.51 -7.47
CA LEU A 138 4.01 12.90 -7.03
C LEU A 138 2.62 13.28 -6.55
N VAL A 139 2.52 13.71 -5.30
CA VAL A 139 1.26 14.10 -4.67
C VAL A 139 1.38 15.53 -4.16
N SER A 140 0.58 16.44 -4.72
CA SER A 140 0.43 17.77 -4.17
C SER A 140 -0.70 17.77 -3.13
N VAL A 141 -0.45 18.34 -1.96
CA VAL A 141 -1.41 18.43 -0.86
C VAL A 141 -1.57 19.86 -0.38
N ARG A 142 -2.77 20.21 0.06
CA ARG A 142 -3.04 21.55 0.65
C ARG A 142 -2.34 21.73 1.99
N SER A 143 -2.10 20.64 2.72
CA SER A 143 -1.49 20.67 4.05
C SER A 143 -0.88 19.31 4.38
N LEU A 144 0.30 19.31 4.98
CA LEU A 144 0.95 18.11 5.52
C LEU A 144 0.42 17.70 6.90
N ARG A 145 -0.53 18.45 7.48
CA ARG A 145 -1.01 18.25 8.86
C ARG A 145 -1.41 16.80 9.15
N PHE A 146 -2.13 16.18 8.21
CA PHE A 146 -2.61 14.81 8.38
C PHE A 146 -1.48 13.78 8.23
N MET A 147 -0.55 14.02 7.32
CA MET A 147 0.61 13.14 7.11
C MET A 147 1.59 13.19 8.29
N VAL A 148 1.79 14.37 8.87
CA VAL A 148 2.60 14.57 10.08
C VAL A 148 1.93 13.90 11.29
N ARG A 149 0.63 14.13 11.51
CA ARG A 149 -0.14 13.51 12.60
C ARG A 149 -0.17 11.98 12.48
N GLY A 150 -0.24 11.48 11.26
CA GLY A 150 -0.17 10.04 10.99
C GLY A 150 1.23 9.44 11.11
N GLY A 151 2.28 10.27 11.30
CA GLY A 151 3.66 9.80 11.41
C GLY A 151 4.31 9.39 10.08
N ARG A 152 3.73 9.74 8.92
CA ARG A 152 4.26 9.42 7.58
C ARG A 152 5.15 10.51 6.99
N VAL A 153 5.17 11.70 7.60
CA VAL A 153 6.08 12.82 7.27
C VAL A 153 6.63 13.39 8.57
N SER A 154 7.92 13.76 8.57
CA SER A 154 8.54 14.36 9.77
C SER A 154 7.91 15.70 10.13
N PRO A 155 7.81 16.05 11.43
CA PRO A 155 7.27 17.33 11.88
C PRO A 155 8.01 18.54 11.29
N LEU A 156 9.33 18.45 11.11
CA LEU A 156 10.16 19.54 10.55
C LEU A 156 9.72 19.93 9.13
N GLY A 157 9.46 18.94 8.26
CA GLY A 157 8.95 19.20 6.91
C GLY A 157 7.56 19.87 6.90
N GLY A 158 6.69 19.51 7.85
CA GLY A 158 5.36 20.10 8.00
C GLY A 158 5.38 21.56 8.46
N VAL A 159 6.31 21.93 9.34
CA VAL A 159 6.45 23.30 9.84
C VAL A 159 6.95 24.23 8.73
N LEU A 160 7.99 23.84 7.98
CA LEU A 160 8.53 24.64 6.89
C LEU A 160 7.48 24.93 5.80
N ALA A 161 6.71 23.92 5.40
CA ALA A 161 5.65 24.10 4.38
C ALA A 161 4.56 25.09 4.86
N LYS A 162 4.20 25.06 6.15
CA LYS A 162 3.20 25.97 6.70
C LYS A 162 3.68 27.42 6.79
N VAL A 163 4.92 27.65 7.20
CA VAL A 163 5.51 29.00 7.35
C VAL A 163 5.61 29.72 6.01
N LEU A 164 5.92 28.98 4.94
CA LEU A 164 6.13 29.52 3.61
C LEU A 164 4.85 29.59 2.74
N ASN A 165 3.70 29.16 3.29
CA ASN A 165 2.41 29.02 2.55
C ASN A 165 2.58 28.26 1.21
N LEU A 166 3.50 27.30 1.18
CA LEU A 166 3.79 26.50 0.00
C LEU A 166 2.81 25.33 -0.12
N LYS A 167 2.52 24.91 -1.34
CA LYS A 167 1.77 23.67 -1.63
C LYS A 167 2.77 22.53 -1.82
N PRO A 168 3.08 21.74 -0.77
CA PRO A 168 4.15 20.76 -0.85
C PRO A 168 3.80 19.66 -1.85
N ILE A 169 4.80 19.25 -2.62
CA ILE A 169 4.77 18.04 -3.44
C ILE A 169 5.53 16.96 -2.68
N VAL A 170 4.86 15.87 -2.39
CA VAL A 170 5.39 14.73 -1.66
C VAL A 170 5.56 13.55 -2.61
N SER A 171 6.65 12.83 -2.46
CA SER A 171 6.95 11.60 -3.17
C SER A 171 7.39 10.52 -2.18
N VAL A 172 7.75 9.35 -2.69
CA VAL A 172 8.50 8.33 -1.96
C VAL A 172 9.89 8.18 -2.58
N ASP A 173 10.87 7.87 -1.74
CA ASP A 173 12.19 7.49 -2.20
C ASP A 173 12.24 6.01 -2.62
N ARG A 174 13.40 5.54 -3.06
CA ARG A 174 13.60 4.14 -3.48
C ARG A 174 13.39 3.10 -2.37
N THR A 175 13.36 3.55 -1.11
CA THR A 175 13.08 2.68 0.06
C THR A 175 11.60 2.70 0.45
N GLY A 176 10.78 3.49 -0.24
CA GLY A 176 9.35 3.66 0.06
C GLY A 176 9.07 4.68 1.18
N LYS A 177 10.09 5.40 1.70
CA LYS A 177 9.89 6.47 2.68
C LYS A 177 9.40 7.73 2.00
N SER A 178 8.48 8.43 2.64
CA SER A 178 8.03 9.73 2.14
C SER A 178 9.15 10.76 2.15
N ARG A 179 9.24 11.51 1.07
CA ARG A 179 10.17 12.64 0.92
C ARG A 179 9.44 13.88 0.40
N LEU A 180 9.90 15.05 0.76
CA LEU A 180 9.49 16.28 0.11
C LEU A 180 10.20 16.33 -1.26
N TYR A 181 9.42 16.52 -2.33
CA TYR A 181 9.92 16.59 -3.70
C TYR A 181 10.14 18.06 -4.12
N GLY A 182 9.21 18.93 -3.72
CA GLY A 182 9.22 20.35 -4.04
C GLY A 182 8.02 21.08 -3.42
N ALA A 183 7.88 22.34 -3.73
CA ALA A 183 6.75 23.17 -3.30
C ALA A 183 6.53 24.32 -4.31
#